data_6e712c9f020ac42a112b5aaebc79c88f
#
_entry.id   6e712c9f020ac42a112b5aaebc79c88f
#
_cell.length_a   1.000
_cell.length_b   1.000
_cell.length_c   1.000
_cell.angle_alpha   90.00
_cell.angle_beta   90.00
_cell.angle_gamma   90.00
#
_symmetry.space_group_name_H-M   'P 1'
#
loop_
_entity.id
_entity.type
_entity.pdbx_description
1 polymer ?
#
loop_
_entity_poly.entity_id
_entity_poly.type
_entity_poly.pdbx_seq_one_letter_code
_entity_poly.pdbx_strand_id
1 'polypeptide(L)'
;MPKNELEKIFDNLPTLSYKEKLKSVENYLISLSVDDENIFYDGKRTVYPDFCKYKHTFADKMYIREMSMPRGSTGLSVIQKHSYPFFLLSGCLAATTEEGIQELIAPVYFTSPPGGAQRLVHAIEDCVIVTVHQNPTNTKDLKELEKYLYAFSWEEYEDFVNKKTKDEENK
;
A
#
# COMPACT_ATOMS: atom_id res chain seq x y z
N MET A 1 3.72 -10.28 12.89
CA MET A 1 2.34 -10.69 13.27
C MET A 1 2.03 -12.00 12.57
N PRO A 2 1.62 -13.09 13.23
CA PRO A 2 1.28 -14.32 12.53
C PRO A 2 0.07 -14.13 11.62
N LYS A 3 0.06 -14.80 10.45
CA LYS A 3 -1.07 -14.80 9.49
C LYS A 3 -2.43 -14.98 10.18
N ASN A 4 -2.48 -15.87 11.17
CA ASN A 4 -3.69 -16.17 11.96
C ASN A 4 -4.26 -14.99 12.75
N GLU A 5 -3.46 -14.00 13.11
CA GLU A 5 -3.95 -12.81 13.81
C GLU A 5 -4.53 -11.78 12.85
N LEU A 6 -3.95 -11.62 11.66
CA LEU A 6 -4.53 -10.83 10.59
C LEU A 6 -5.88 -11.40 10.14
N GLU A 7 -5.95 -12.71 9.94
CA GLU A 7 -7.20 -13.42 9.62
C GLU A 7 -8.25 -13.17 10.71
N LYS A 8 -7.91 -13.33 11.98
CA LYS A 8 -8.85 -13.06 13.10
C LYS A 8 -9.36 -11.63 13.13
N ILE A 9 -8.51 -10.64 12.88
CA ILE A 9 -8.93 -9.23 12.84
C ILE A 9 -9.89 -9.00 11.66
N PHE A 10 -9.57 -9.55 10.48
CA PHE A 10 -10.37 -9.36 9.27
C PHE A 10 -11.69 -10.14 9.31
N ASP A 11 -11.68 -11.36 9.85
CA ASP A 11 -12.86 -12.25 9.93
C ASP A 11 -13.81 -11.84 11.05
N ASN A 12 -13.32 -11.21 12.12
CA ASN A 12 -14.17 -10.70 13.20
C ASN A 12 -14.97 -9.44 12.83
N LEU A 13 -14.82 -8.93 11.61
CA LEU A 13 -15.52 -7.76 11.09
C LEU A 13 -16.38 -8.08 9.84
N PRO A 14 -17.21 -9.15 9.85
CA PRO A 14 -17.87 -9.65 8.63
C PRO A 14 -18.90 -8.70 8.03
N THR A 15 -19.43 -7.76 8.83
CA THR A 15 -20.48 -6.82 8.41
C THR A 15 -19.94 -5.49 7.86
N LEU A 16 -18.64 -5.24 7.96
CA LEU A 16 -18.02 -4.00 7.53
C LEU A 16 -17.58 -4.09 6.06
N SER A 17 -17.69 -2.98 5.34
CA SER A 17 -17.05 -2.83 4.04
C SER A 17 -15.53 -2.96 4.15
N TYR A 18 -14.86 -3.26 3.04
CA TYR A 18 -13.40 -3.37 3.02
C TYR A 18 -12.69 -2.11 3.53
N LYS A 19 -13.19 -0.92 3.15
CA LYS A 19 -12.71 0.39 3.64
C LYS A 19 -12.82 0.52 5.16
N GLU A 20 -13.95 0.12 5.74
CA GLU A 20 -14.18 0.17 7.19
C GLU A 20 -13.30 -0.85 7.93
N LYS A 21 -13.11 -2.04 7.36
CA LYS A 21 -12.17 -3.03 7.88
C LYS A 21 -10.75 -2.49 7.95
N LEU A 22 -10.25 -1.87 6.87
CA LEU A 22 -8.93 -1.25 6.85
C LEU A 22 -8.78 -0.13 7.89
N LYS A 23 -9.82 0.69 8.06
CA LYS A 23 -9.82 1.75 9.10
C LYS A 23 -9.79 1.17 10.52
N SER A 24 -10.50 0.07 10.76
CA SER A 24 -10.46 -0.64 12.05
C SER A 24 -9.10 -1.24 12.32
N VAL A 25 -8.47 -1.84 11.30
CA VAL A 25 -7.09 -2.34 11.38
C VAL A 25 -6.09 -1.21 11.63
N GLU A 26 -6.25 -0.06 10.97
CA GLU A 26 -5.42 1.12 11.21
C GLU A 26 -5.47 1.56 12.68
N ASN A 27 -6.66 1.70 13.25
CA ASN A 27 -6.84 2.04 14.66
C ASN A 27 -6.21 0.99 15.60
N TYR A 28 -6.32 -0.29 15.25
CA TYR A 28 -5.69 -1.37 16.01
C TYR A 28 -4.16 -1.31 15.94
N LEU A 29 -3.57 -1.09 14.76
CA LEU A 29 -2.13 -0.91 14.59
C LEU A 29 -1.60 0.30 15.38
N ILE A 30 -2.34 1.40 15.41
CA ILE A 30 -2.02 2.57 16.24
C ILE A 30 -1.98 2.18 17.72
N SER A 31 -2.95 1.41 18.19
CA SER A 31 -2.99 0.99 19.60
C SER A 31 -1.84 0.06 19.97
N LEU A 32 -1.39 -0.79 19.04
CA LEU A 32 -0.27 -1.70 19.25
C LEU A 32 1.10 -1.01 19.18
N SER A 33 1.24 0.03 18.37
CA SER A 33 2.52 0.74 18.19
C SER A 33 3.00 1.47 19.46
N VAL A 34 2.13 1.60 20.45
CA VAL A 34 2.50 2.15 21.78
C VAL A 34 3.30 1.14 22.62
N ASP A 35 3.07 -0.16 22.41
CA ASP A 35 3.58 -1.23 23.27
C ASP A 35 4.53 -2.21 22.56
N ASP A 36 4.63 -2.19 21.22
CA ASP A 36 5.45 -3.13 20.45
C ASP A 36 6.38 -2.39 19.48
N GLU A 37 7.69 -2.40 19.80
CA GLU A 37 8.75 -1.79 18.98
C GLU A 37 8.91 -2.40 17.58
N ASN A 38 8.22 -3.52 17.28
CA ASN A 38 8.19 -4.14 15.95
C ASN A 38 6.99 -3.68 15.11
N ILE A 39 6.09 -2.86 15.67
CA ILE A 39 4.93 -2.32 14.96
C ILE A 39 5.13 -0.82 14.79
N PHE A 40 5.71 -0.46 13.64
CA PHE A 40 5.95 0.94 13.29
C PHE A 40 4.72 1.57 12.61
N TYR A 41 3.71 1.92 13.40
CA TYR A 41 2.61 2.73 12.93
C TYR A 41 2.36 3.89 13.88
N ASP A 42 2.86 5.06 13.55
CA ASP A 42 2.76 6.29 14.37
C ASP A 42 1.47 7.09 14.11
N GLY A 43 0.47 6.49 13.47
CA GLY A 43 -0.76 7.18 13.04
C GLY A 43 -0.56 8.04 11.80
N LYS A 44 0.66 8.16 11.29
CA LYS A 44 0.97 8.86 10.04
C LYS A 44 1.19 7.83 8.95
N ARG A 45 0.40 7.89 7.91
CA ARG A 45 0.62 7.08 6.72
C ARG A 45 1.92 7.53 6.06
N THR A 46 2.89 6.65 6.00
CA THR A 46 4.13 6.89 5.29
C THR A 46 4.25 6.00 4.06
N VAL A 47 4.81 6.55 3.00
CA VAL A 47 5.13 5.80 1.79
C VAL A 47 6.38 4.95 2.00
N TYR A 48 7.24 5.36 2.92
CA TYR A 48 8.55 4.78 3.17
C TYR A 48 8.75 4.43 4.66
N PRO A 49 8.11 3.35 5.15
CA PRO A 49 8.36 2.90 6.53
C PRO A 49 9.84 2.59 6.78
N ASP A 50 10.37 2.99 7.92
CA ASP A 50 11.80 2.89 8.25
C ASP A 50 12.32 1.43 8.32
N PHE A 51 11.45 0.46 8.58
CA PHE A 51 11.83 -0.96 8.57
C PHE A 51 12.09 -1.53 7.18
N CYS A 52 11.71 -0.84 6.11
CA CYS A 52 11.96 -1.22 4.73
C CYS A 52 13.18 -0.50 4.16
N LYS A 53 13.87 -1.16 3.21
CA LYS A 53 14.90 -0.49 2.39
C LYS A 53 14.32 -0.19 1.03
N TYR A 54 14.65 0.99 0.50
CA TYR A 54 14.13 1.48 -0.77
C TYR A 54 15.25 1.76 -1.76
N LYS A 55 14.95 1.45 -3.04
CA LYS A 55 15.75 1.90 -4.17
C LYS A 55 14.81 2.57 -5.18
N HIS A 56 15.17 3.78 -5.57
CA HIS A 56 14.42 4.61 -6.50
C HIS A 56 15.13 4.65 -7.85
N THR A 57 14.43 4.29 -8.91
CA THR A 57 14.95 4.33 -10.28
C THR A 57 13.99 5.12 -11.15
N PHE A 58 14.53 5.97 -12.00
CA PHE A 58 13.76 6.85 -12.88
C PHE A 58 14.10 6.51 -14.33
N ALA A 59 13.07 6.34 -15.13
CA ALA A 59 13.15 6.19 -16.58
C ALA A 59 12.24 7.23 -17.24
N ASP A 60 12.22 7.28 -18.57
CA ASP A 60 11.39 8.26 -19.27
C ASP A 60 9.90 8.07 -18.92
N LYS A 61 9.33 9.08 -18.27
CA LYS A 61 7.96 9.12 -17.73
C LYS A 61 7.57 7.96 -16.81
N MET A 62 8.55 7.31 -16.20
CA MET A 62 8.35 6.20 -15.27
C MET A 62 9.17 6.39 -14.00
N TYR A 63 8.60 5.93 -12.90
CA TYR A 63 9.25 5.80 -11.61
C TYR A 63 9.14 4.36 -11.14
N ILE A 64 10.25 3.73 -10.81
CA ILE A 64 10.33 2.38 -10.31
C ILE A 64 10.78 2.44 -8.86
N ARG A 65 9.98 1.85 -7.99
CA ARG A 65 10.29 1.70 -6.57
C ARG A 65 10.52 0.24 -6.26
N GLU A 66 11.73 -0.09 -5.84
CA GLU A 66 12.07 -1.37 -5.24
C GLU A 66 12.03 -1.21 -3.72
N MET A 67 11.39 -2.13 -3.04
CA MET A 67 11.26 -2.17 -1.59
C MET A 67 11.68 -3.55 -1.09
N SER A 68 12.64 -3.58 -0.15
CA SER A 68 12.96 -4.79 0.61
C SER A 68 12.23 -4.72 1.95
N MET A 69 11.34 -5.67 2.18
CA MET A 69 10.51 -5.77 3.37
C MET A 69 10.94 -7.00 4.18
N PRO A 70 11.49 -6.83 5.40
CA PRO A 70 11.96 -7.94 6.21
C PRO A 70 10.81 -8.84 6.67
N ARG A 71 11.13 -10.13 6.86
CA ARG A 71 10.21 -11.11 7.44
C ARG A 71 9.61 -10.61 8.76
N GLY A 72 8.31 -10.84 8.94
CA GLY A 72 7.56 -10.43 10.13
C GLY A 72 7.08 -8.98 10.12
N SER A 73 7.55 -8.15 9.16
CA SER A 73 7.07 -6.78 9.02
C SER A 73 5.62 -6.74 8.57
N THR A 74 4.87 -5.81 9.15
CA THR A 74 3.47 -5.55 8.79
C THR A 74 3.29 -4.07 8.51
N GLY A 75 2.61 -3.73 7.43
CA GLY A 75 2.38 -2.33 7.06
C GLY A 75 1.03 -2.12 6.38
N LEU A 76 0.43 -0.96 6.62
CA LEU A 76 -0.72 -0.48 5.88
C LEU A 76 -0.24 0.48 4.79
N SER A 77 -0.55 0.16 3.53
CA SER A 77 -0.14 1.01 2.41
C SER A 77 -0.92 2.32 2.40
N VAL A 78 -0.34 3.35 1.78
CA VAL A 78 -1.08 4.56 1.37
C VAL A 78 -2.10 4.22 0.27
N ILE A 79 -3.09 5.08 0.07
CA ILE A 79 -4.11 4.90 -0.96
C ILE A 79 -3.50 5.28 -2.31
N GLN A 80 -3.55 4.39 -3.28
CA GLN A 80 -3.01 4.59 -4.62
C GLN A 80 -4.01 5.39 -5.47
N LYS A 81 -3.59 6.49 -6.08
CA LYS A 81 -4.43 7.28 -7.01
C LYS A 81 -4.55 6.65 -8.39
N HIS A 82 -3.55 5.85 -8.78
CA HIS A 82 -3.43 5.28 -10.12
C HIS A 82 -3.20 3.77 -10.07
N SER A 83 -3.59 3.08 -11.12
CA SER A 83 -3.19 1.70 -11.37
C SER A 83 -1.68 1.63 -11.64
N TYR A 84 -1.04 0.54 -11.22
CA TYR A 84 0.39 0.33 -11.39
C TYR A 84 0.73 -1.17 -11.46
N PRO A 85 1.74 -1.56 -12.24
CA PRO A 85 2.33 -2.90 -12.17
C PRO A 85 3.02 -3.16 -10.84
N PHE A 86 2.72 -4.31 -10.25
CA PHE A 86 3.31 -4.83 -9.01
C PHE A 86 4.03 -6.13 -9.30
N PHE A 87 5.23 -6.29 -8.76
CA PHE A 87 6.04 -7.49 -8.87
C PHE A 87 6.52 -7.87 -7.46
N LEU A 88 6.28 -9.11 -7.06
CA LEU A 88 6.98 -9.75 -5.94
C LEU A 88 8.09 -10.61 -6.54
N LEU A 89 9.35 -10.18 -6.37
CA LEU A 89 10.50 -10.84 -6.98
C LEU A 89 11.06 -11.97 -6.11
N SER A 90 10.95 -11.84 -4.79
CA SER A 90 11.34 -12.88 -3.83
C SER A 90 10.47 -12.85 -2.59
N GLY A 91 10.43 -14.00 -1.87
CA GLY A 91 9.73 -14.17 -0.61
C GLY A 91 8.25 -14.50 -0.74
N CYS A 92 7.56 -14.41 0.39
CA CYS A 92 6.13 -14.68 0.53
C CYS A 92 5.47 -13.53 1.30
N LEU A 93 4.40 -12.97 0.74
CA LEU A 93 3.67 -11.81 1.25
C LEU A 93 2.19 -12.13 1.43
N ALA A 94 1.64 -11.97 2.62
CA ALA A 94 0.20 -11.93 2.81
C ALA A 94 -0.30 -10.50 2.56
N ALA A 95 -1.38 -10.37 1.78
CA ALA A 95 -2.00 -9.08 1.47
C ALA A 95 -3.51 -9.16 1.59
N THR A 96 -4.14 -8.12 2.13
CA THR A 96 -5.60 -8.03 2.20
C THR A 96 -6.19 -7.58 0.86
N THR A 97 -7.32 -8.15 0.51
CA THR A 97 -8.15 -7.77 -0.64
C THR A 97 -9.62 -7.67 -0.20
N GLU A 98 -10.50 -7.22 -1.08
CA GLU A 98 -11.95 -7.23 -0.82
C GLU A 98 -12.48 -8.64 -0.58
N GLU A 99 -11.83 -9.65 -1.19
CA GLU A 99 -12.20 -11.07 -1.10
C GLU A 99 -11.59 -11.79 0.11
N GLY A 100 -10.74 -11.10 0.88
CA GLY A 100 -10.04 -11.66 2.04
C GLY A 100 -8.52 -11.53 1.94
N ILE A 101 -7.80 -12.37 2.68
CA ILE A 101 -6.35 -12.37 2.71
C ILE A 101 -5.82 -13.31 1.63
N GLN A 102 -4.99 -12.79 0.75
CA GLN A 102 -4.28 -13.56 -0.26
C GLN A 102 -2.80 -13.71 0.11
N GLU A 103 -2.28 -14.90 -0.12
CA GLU A 103 -0.85 -15.20 -0.01
C GLU A 103 -0.21 -15.15 -1.41
N LEU A 104 0.76 -14.26 -1.55
CA LEU A 104 1.52 -14.06 -2.77
C LEU A 104 2.89 -14.72 -2.59
N ILE A 105 3.20 -15.71 -3.43
CA ILE A 105 4.49 -16.42 -3.43
C ILE A 105 5.27 -15.98 -4.66
N ALA A 106 6.50 -15.53 -4.46
CA ALA A 106 7.37 -15.07 -5.55
C ALA A 106 7.86 -16.26 -6.43
N PRO A 107 8.08 -16.01 -7.75
CA PRO A 107 7.83 -14.75 -8.43
C PRO A 107 6.36 -14.61 -8.87
N VAL A 108 5.76 -13.47 -8.61
CA VAL A 108 4.41 -13.16 -9.07
C VAL A 108 4.30 -11.69 -9.45
N TYR A 109 3.48 -11.39 -10.45
CA TYR A 109 3.17 -10.02 -10.83
C TYR A 109 1.71 -9.86 -11.22
N PHE A 110 1.21 -8.66 -11.06
CA PHE A 110 -0.13 -8.26 -11.50
C PHE A 110 -0.20 -6.73 -11.65
N THR A 111 -1.29 -6.27 -12.23
CA THR A 111 -1.61 -4.84 -12.25
C THR A 111 -2.58 -4.53 -11.12
N SER A 112 -2.27 -3.54 -10.29
CA SER A 112 -3.21 -3.09 -9.27
C SER A 112 -4.48 -2.53 -9.92
N PRO A 113 -5.65 -2.63 -9.28
CA PRO A 113 -6.87 -2.02 -9.80
C PRO A 113 -6.71 -0.51 -9.99
N PRO A 114 -7.54 0.12 -10.84
CA PRO A 114 -7.54 1.57 -11.00
C PRO A 114 -7.90 2.25 -9.70
N GLY A 115 -6.99 3.03 -9.14
CA GLY A 115 -7.19 3.91 -8.01
C GLY A 115 -7.85 3.33 -6.75
N GLY A 116 -7.67 3.97 -5.61
CA GLY A 116 -8.31 3.58 -4.35
C GLY A 116 -7.77 2.31 -3.69
N ALA A 117 -6.76 1.66 -4.27
CA ALA A 117 -6.17 0.47 -3.67
C ALA A 117 -5.40 0.84 -2.39
N GLN A 118 -5.81 0.27 -1.28
CA GLN A 118 -5.11 0.29 0.00
C GLN A 118 -5.07 -1.14 0.53
N ARG A 119 -3.94 -1.58 1.07
CA ARG A 119 -3.77 -2.96 1.55
C ARG A 119 -2.99 -2.99 2.85
N LEU A 120 -3.42 -3.85 3.76
CA LEU A 120 -2.56 -4.32 4.83
C LEU A 120 -1.72 -5.46 4.26
N VAL A 121 -0.41 -5.40 4.48
CA VAL A 121 0.54 -6.41 4.01
C VAL A 121 1.37 -6.94 5.17
N HIS A 122 1.70 -8.23 5.12
CA HIS A 122 2.56 -8.89 6.09
C HIS A 122 3.59 -9.75 5.36
N ALA A 123 4.87 -9.52 5.62
CA ALA A 123 5.95 -10.30 5.04
C ALA A 123 6.12 -11.63 5.80
N ILE A 124 5.68 -12.75 5.21
CA ILE A 124 5.87 -14.09 5.76
C ILE A 124 7.33 -14.52 5.66
N GLU A 125 8.01 -14.07 4.61
CA GLU A 125 9.45 -14.20 4.37
C GLU A 125 10.05 -12.84 4.02
N ASP A 126 11.38 -12.75 3.92
CA ASP A 126 12.03 -11.55 3.39
C ASP A 126 11.59 -11.32 1.95
N CYS A 127 10.94 -10.18 1.69
CA CYS A 127 10.35 -9.86 0.41
C CYS A 127 11.12 -8.79 -0.35
N VAL A 128 11.22 -8.96 -1.67
CA VAL A 128 11.61 -7.89 -2.60
C VAL A 128 10.43 -7.58 -3.50
N ILE A 129 9.93 -6.36 -3.37
CA ILE A 129 8.74 -5.86 -4.08
C ILE A 129 9.18 -4.75 -5.02
N VAL A 130 8.72 -4.80 -6.26
CA VAL A 130 8.92 -3.72 -7.24
C VAL A 130 7.58 -3.20 -7.72
N THR A 131 7.42 -1.89 -7.72
CA THR A 131 6.26 -1.20 -8.29
C THR A 131 6.72 -0.21 -9.35
N VAL A 132 5.96 -0.12 -10.45
CA VAL A 132 6.25 0.79 -11.56
C VAL A 132 5.12 1.81 -11.67
N HIS A 133 5.47 3.07 -11.54
CA HIS A 133 4.50 4.16 -11.49
C HIS A 133 4.71 5.15 -12.63
N GLN A 134 3.63 5.81 -13.02
CA GLN A 134 3.69 6.94 -13.94
C GLN A 134 4.47 8.11 -13.32
N ASN A 135 5.27 8.78 -14.13
CA ASN A 135 6.00 10.00 -13.78
C ASN A 135 5.92 10.98 -14.95
N PRO A 136 4.75 11.57 -15.21
CA PRO A 136 4.52 12.36 -16.42
C PRO A 136 5.41 13.60 -16.55
N THR A 137 5.87 14.14 -15.43
CA THR A 137 6.76 15.33 -15.38
C THR A 137 8.24 14.97 -15.42
N ASN A 138 8.60 13.68 -15.40
CA ASN A 138 9.98 13.22 -15.24
C ASN A 138 10.68 13.78 -13.99
N THR A 139 9.93 14.14 -12.95
CA THR A 139 10.51 14.64 -11.70
C THR A 139 11.32 13.55 -11.00
N LYS A 140 12.39 13.97 -10.31
CA LYS A 140 13.17 13.15 -9.39
C LYS A 140 12.90 13.52 -7.93
N ASP A 141 12.05 14.50 -7.69
CA ASP A 141 11.59 14.87 -6.36
C ASP A 141 10.53 13.88 -5.88
N LEU A 142 10.89 13.08 -4.86
CA LEU A 142 10.00 12.07 -4.28
C LEU A 142 8.76 12.69 -3.66
N LYS A 143 8.84 13.90 -3.10
CA LYS A 143 7.67 14.58 -2.51
C LYS A 143 6.65 15.02 -3.57
N GLU A 144 7.15 15.43 -4.74
CA GLU A 144 6.29 15.75 -5.89
C GLU A 144 5.61 14.47 -6.40
N LEU A 145 6.36 13.37 -6.54
CA LEU A 145 5.82 12.07 -6.91
C LEU A 145 4.78 11.55 -5.92
N GLU A 146 5.03 11.65 -4.63
CA GLU A 146 4.09 11.24 -3.58
C GLU A 146 2.74 11.94 -3.75
N LYS A 147 2.72 13.24 -3.94
CA LYS A 147 1.50 14.02 -4.16
C LYS A 147 0.74 13.58 -5.42
N TYR A 148 1.47 13.20 -6.45
CA TYR A 148 0.87 12.71 -7.70
C TYR A 148 0.31 11.30 -7.55
N LEU A 149 1.05 10.38 -6.91
CA LEU A 149 0.77 8.95 -6.88
C LEU A 149 -0.20 8.53 -5.78
N TYR A 150 -0.20 9.23 -4.63
CA TYR A 150 -0.84 8.76 -3.41
C TYR A 150 -1.83 9.76 -2.82
N ALA A 151 -2.83 9.22 -2.12
CA ALA A 151 -3.67 9.95 -1.19
C ALA A 151 -3.39 9.44 0.24
N PHE A 152 -3.29 10.37 1.17
CA PHE A 152 -3.00 10.08 2.58
C PHE A 152 -4.26 9.96 3.43
N SER A 153 -5.43 10.26 2.84
CA SER A 153 -6.75 10.00 3.43
C SER A 153 -7.75 9.62 2.35
N TRP A 154 -8.85 8.99 2.76
CA TRP A 154 -9.95 8.68 1.84
C TRP A 154 -10.63 9.95 1.31
N GLU A 155 -10.71 11.01 2.12
CA GLU A 155 -11.21 12.32 1.71
C GLU A 155 -10.37 12.91 0.57
N GLU A 156 -9.03 12.90 0.72
CA GLU A 156 -8.12 13.35 -0.34
C GLU A 156 -8.29 12.51 -1.63
N TYR A 157 -8.52 11.21 -1.50
CA TYR A 157 -8.77 10.35 -2.65
C TYR A 157 -10.10 10.66 -3.34
N GLU A 158 -11.17 10.87 -2.59
CA GLU A 158 -12.50 11.25 -3.10
C GLU A 158 -12.44 12.60 -3.83
N ASP A 159 -11.72 13.58 -3.28
CA ASP A 159 -11.47 14.87 -3.94
C ASP A 159 -10.70 14.71 -5.26
N PHE A 160 -9.72 13.83 -5.29
CA PHE A 160 -8.99 13.52 -6.52
C PHE A 160 -9.91 12.92 -7.60
N VAL A 161 -10.75 11.95 -7.24
CA VAL A 161 -11.71 11.32 -8.17
C VAL A 161 -12.71 12.34 -8.70
N ASN A 162 -13.29 13.17 -7.83
CA ASN A 162 -14.27 14.19 -8.19
C ASN A 162 -13.68 15.24 -9.17
N LYS A 163 -12.43 15.64 -8.98
CA LYS A 163 -11.75 16.55 -9.91
C LYS A 163 -11.54 15.90 -11.27
N LYS A 164 -11.07 14.64 -11.29
CA LYS A 164 -10.82 13.90 -12.52
C LYS A 164 -12.10 13.76 -13.36
N THR A 165 -13.22 13.41 -12.73
CA THR A 165 -14.53 13.27 -13.42
C THR A 165 -14.95 14.60 -14.07
N LYS A 166 -14.84 15.72 -13.36
CA LYS A 166 -15.16 17.06 -13.91
C LYS A 166 -14.27 17.44 -15.09
N ASP A 167 -12.99 17.09 -15.05
CA ASP A 167 -12.04 17.38 -16.15
C ASP A 167 -12.32 16.51 -17.38
N GLU A 168 -12.88 15.31 -17.22
CA GLU A 168 -13.30 14.43 -18.32
C GLU A 168 -14.64 14.87 -18.96
N GLU A 169 -15.57 15.39 -18.16
CA GLU A 169 -16.86 15.93 -18.63
C GLU A 169 -16.73 17.23 -19.43
N ASN A 170 -15.63 17.98 -19.22
CA ASN A 170 -15.39 19.29 -19.88
C ASN A 170 -14.52 19.16 -21.14
N LYS A 171 -14.23 17.96 -21.62
CA LYS A 171 -13.47 17.68 -22.87
C LYS A 171 -14.38 17.20 -23.99
#